data_a66c39c96da80434a2e19251cb9405aa
#
_entry.id   a66c39c96da80434a2e19251cb9405aa
#
_cell.length_a   1.000
_cell.length_b   1.000
_cell.length_c   1.000
_cell.angle_alpha   90.00
_cell.angle_beta   90.00
_cell.angle_gamma   90.00
#
_symmetry.space_group_name_H-M   'P 1'
#
loop_
_entity.id
_entity.type
_entity.pdbx_description
1 polymer ?
#
loop_
_entity_poly.entity_id
_entity_poly.type
_entity_poly.pdbx_seq_one_letter_code
_entity_poly.pdbx_strand_id
1 'polypeptide(L)'
;MRRPLDAERIRRFMRELGEEAERDVRLYFTGGATAVLVGWRPGTVDVDIKLEPETDRLFRALPRIKDKLEMNVELASPDQFIPELSGWRDRSVFIGREGRLSFYHYDLYAQA
;
A
#
# COMPACT_ATOMS: atom_id res chain seq x y z
N MET A 1 -20.99 -4.70 4.83
CA MET A 1 -20.31 -3.79 3.86
C MET A 1 -19.24 -2.99 4.56
N ARG A 2 -18.05 -2.93 4.01
CA ARG A 2 -16.96 -2.16 4.60
C ARG A 2 -17.10 -0.69 4.21
N ARG A 3 -16.80 0.20 5.17
CA ARG A 3 -16.85 1.63 4.93
C ARG A 3 -15.70 2.06 4.02
N PRO A 4 -15.87 3.14 3.24
CA PRO A 4 -14.75 3.72 2.50
C PRO A 4 -13.61 4.09 3.44
N LEU A 5 -12.38 3.91 2.96
CA LEU A 5 -11.17 4.17 3.74
C LEU A 5 -10.72 5.60 3.53
N ASP A 6 -10.53 6.33 4.61
CA ASP A 6 -9.93 7.65 4.58
C ASP A 6 -8.41 7.56 4.83
N ALA A 7 -7.74 8.70 4.77
CA ALA A 7 -6.29 8.75 4.95
C ALA A 7 -5.87 8.25 6.33
N GLU A 8 -6.66 8.54 7.37
CA GLU A 8 -6.33 8.13 8.73
C GLU A 8 -6.31 6.61 8.88
N ARG A 9 -7.29 5.92 8.31
CA ARG A 9 -7.35 4.45 8.37
C ARG A 9 -6.23 3.82 7.54
N ILE A 10 -5.89 4.42 6.41
CA ILE A 10 -4.76 3.95 5.60
C ILE A 10 -3.46 4.11 6.39
N ARG A 11 -3.27 5.23 7.08
CA ARG A 11 -2.09 5.45 7.92
C ARG A 11 -2.03 4.48 9.08
N ARG A 12 -3.18 4.13 9.65
CA ARG A 12 -3.25 3.11 10.70
C ARG A 12 -2.82 1.75 10.17
N PHE A 13 -3.26 1.41 8.96
CA PHE A 13 -2.82 0.19 8.27
C PHE A 13 -1.29 0.18 8.13
N MET A 14 -0.70 1.31 7.73
CA MET A 14 0.74 1.43 7.60
C MET A 14 1.46 1.12 8.91
N ARG A 15 0.97 1.67 10.03
CA ARG A 15 1.58 1.43 11.34
C ARG A 15 1.45 -0.03 11.77
N GLU A 16 0.25 -0.59 11.62
CA GLU A 16 0.00 -1.98 12.01
C GLU A 16 0.87 -2.96 11.21
N LEU A 17 0.94 -2.76 9.91
CA LEU A 17 1.74 -3.64 9.07
C LEU A 17 3.24 -3.45 9.31
N GLY A 18 3.66 -2.20 9.55
CA GLY A 18 5.06 -1.90 9.82
C GLY A 18 5.60 -2.61 11.06
N GLU A 19 4.75 -2.86 12.06
CA GLU A 19 5.14 -3.59 13.26
C GLU A 19 5.46 -5.06 12.96
N GLU A 20 4.96 -5.58 11.85
CA GLU A 20 5.13 -6.98 11.49
C GLU A 20 6.34 -7.24 10.60
N ALA A 21 6.97 -6.22 10.08
CA ALA A 21 8.11 -6.39 9.17
C ALA A 21 9.37 -6.82 9.94
N GLU A 22 9.92 -7.98 9.61
CA GLU A 22 11.13 -8.52 10.24
C GLU A 22 12.41 -8.07 9.52
N ARG A 23 12.27 -7.56 8.31
CA ARG A 23 13.37 -7.10 7.47
C ARG A 23 12.93 -5.87 6.71
N ASP A 24 13.86 -5.20 6.08
CA ASP A 24 13.53 -4.01 5.29
C ASP A 24 12.71 -4.41 4.08
N VAL A 25 11.52 -3.83 3.97
CA VAL A 25 10.57 -4.08 2.89
C VAL A 25 10.06 -2.74 2.38
N ARG A 26 9.84 -2.64 1.08
CA ARG A 26 9.17 -1.49 0.48
C ARG A 26 7.75 -1.89 0.11
N LEU A 27 6.81 -1.02 0.44
CA LEU A 27 5.40 -1.17 0.07
C LEU A 27 5.01 -0.03 -0.85
N TYR A 28 4.43 -0.37 -1.99
CA TYR A 28 3.96 0.62 -2.96
C TYR A 28 2.45 0.62 -3.00
N PHE A 29 1.84 1.78 -2.75
CA PHE A 29 0.40 1.97 -2.95
C PHE A 29 0.11 2.32 -4.39
N THR A 30 -0.99 1.78 -4.93
CA THR A 30 -1.47 2.12 -6.26
C THR A 30 -2.93 2.58 -6.18
N GLY A 31 -3.40 3.22 -7.24
CA GLY A 31 -4.81 3.53 -7.41
C GLY A 31 -5.44 4.39 -6.32
N GLY A 32 -6.56 3.91 -5.76
CA GLY A 32 -7.37 4.68 -4.84
C GLY A 32 -6.67 5.11 -3.57
N ALA A 33 -5.80 4.25 -3.00
CA ALA A 33 -5.07 4.61 -1.79
C ALA A 33 -4.13 5.79 -2.03
N THR A 34 -3.44 5.82 -3.17
CA THR A 34 -2.60 6.95 -3.54
C THR A 34 -3.44 8.22 -3.64
N ALA A 35 -4.58 8.15 -4.32
CA ALA A 35 -5.46 9.31 -4.47
C ALA A 35 -5.94 9.85 -3.12
N VAL A 36 -6.27 8.98 -2.18
CA VAL A 36 -6.70 9.40 -0.83
C VAL A 36 -5.54 10.05 -0.07
N LEU A 37 -4.36 9.43 -0.08
CA LEU A 37 -3.22 9.93 0.69
C LEU A 37 -2.69 11.27 0.17
N VAL A 38 -2.82 11.54 -1.13
CA VAL A 38 -2.41 12.84 -1.69
C VAL A 38 -3.55 13.87 -1.65
N GLY A 39 -4.73 13.47 -1.19
CA GLY A 39 -5.85 14.40 -1.02
C GLY A 39 -6.74 14.61 -2.24
N TRP A 40 -6.60 13.78 -3.27
CA TRP A 40 -7.43 13.88 -4.48
C TRP A 40 -8.84 13.28 -4.28
N ARG A 41 -8.97 12.38 -3.33
CA ARG A 41 -10.24 11.73 -3.01
C ARG A 41 -10.41 11.62 -1.50
N PRO A 42 -11.65 11.72 -0.98
CA PRO A 42 -11.88 11.60 0.46
C PRO A 42 -11.76 10.16 0.97
N GLY A 43 -11.97 9.16 0.12
CA GLY A 43 -11.91 7.77 0.53
C GLY A 43 -11.82 6.81 -0.64
N THR A 44 -11.54 5.55 -0.34
CA THR A 44 -11.50 4.45 -1.31
C THR A 44 -12.04 3.19 -0.67
N VAL A 45 -12.57 2.29 -1.48
CA VAL A 45 -13.10 1.00 -1.00
C VAL A 45 -11.97 -0.01 -0.83
N ASP A 46 -11.05 -0.04 -1.79
CA ASP A 46 -9.97 -1.03 -1.84
C ASP A 46 -8.61 -0.36 -1.74
N VAL A 47 -7.67 -1.07 -1.15
CA VAL A 47 -6.26 -0.67 -1.10
C VAL A 47 -5.45 -1.70 -1.86
N ASP A 48 -4.80 -1.28 -2.93
CA ASP A 48 -3.94 -2.14 -3.72
C ASP A 48 -2.48 -1.85 -3.37
N ILE A 49 -1.74 -2.90 -3.06
CA ILE A 49 -0.35 -2.78 -2.63
C ILE A 49 0.56 -3.74 -3.38
N LYS A 50 1.84 -3.35 -3.48
CA LYS A 50 2.91 -4.21 -3.96
C LYS A 50 3.99 -4.24 -2.89
N LEU A 51 4.48 -5.43 -2.55
CA LEU A 51 5.54 -5.61 -1.56
C LEU A 51 6.84 -6.04 -2.25
N GLU A 52 7.97 -5.46 -1.84
CA GLU A 52 9.31 -5.83 -2.30
C GLU A 52 10.29 -5.87 -1.13
N PRO A 53 10.81 -7.02 -0.75
CA PRO A 53 10.42 -8.37 -1.17
C PRO A 53 9.12 -8.79 -0.51
N GLU A 54 8.44 -9.76 -1.10
CA GLU A 54 7.29 -10.39 -0.45
C GLU A 54 7.82 -11.34 0.62
N THR A 55 7.24 -11.27 1.84
CA THR A 55 7.64 -12.14 2.94
C THR A 55 6.44 -12.87 3.50
N ASP A 56 6.66 -14.11 3.97
CA ASP A 56 5.59 -14.90 4.57
C ASP A 56 4.99 -14.21 5.79
N ARG A 57 5.80 -13.54 6.57
CA ARG A 57 5.32 -12.86 7.76
C ARG A 57 4.31 -11.78 7.42
N LEU A 58 4.58 -10.98 6.41
CA LEU A 58 3.64 -9.95 5.97
C LEU A 58 2.39 -10.56 5.36
N PHE A 59 2.54 -11.62 4.58
CA PHE A 59 1.37 -12.32 4.03
C PHE A 59 0.46 -12.84 5.11
N ARG A 60 1.01 -13.39 6.20
CA ARG A 60 0.21 -13.90 7.30
C ARG A 60 -0.41 -12.79 8.14
N ALA A 61 0.25 -11.64 8.21
CA ALA A 61 -0.27 -10.50 8.96
C ALA A 61 -1.43 -9.80 8.26
N LEU A 62 -1.42 -9.79 6.91
CA LEU A 62 -2.42 -9.06 6.13
C LEU A 62 -3.87 -9.44 6.44
N PRO A 63 -4.27 -10.73 6.45
CA PRO A 63 -5.67 -11.08 6.74
C PRO A 63 -6.12 -10.60 8.12
N ARG A 64 -5.24 -10.70 9.13
CA ARG A 64 -5.53 -10.27 10.48
C ARG A 64 -5.74 -8.76 10.56
N ILE A 65 -4.88 -8.01 9.89
CA ILE A 65 -4.97 -6.55 9.88
C ILE A 65 -6.19 -6.09 9.09
N LYS A 66 -6.49 -6.74 7.96
CA LYS A 66 -7.69 -6.45 7.17
C LYS A 66 -8.95 -6.58 8.02
N ASP A 67 -9.06 -7.66 8.79
CA ASP A 67 -10.23 -7.88 9.64
C ASP A 67 -10.27 -6.88 10.79
N LYS A 68 -9.14 -6.62 11.43
CA LYS A 68 -9.07 -5.67 12.55
C LYS A 68 -9.48 -4.27 12.14
N LEU A 69 -9.05 -3.81 10.96
CA LEU A 69 -9.32 -2.47 10.48
C LEU A 69 -10.52 -2.38 9.56
N GLU A 70 -11.19 -3.51 9.33
CA GLU A 70 -12.37 -3.59 8.46
C GLU A 70 -12.10 -2.97 7.08
N MET A 71 -11.02 -3.41 6.42
CA MET A 71 -10.62 -2.86 5.14
C MET A 71 -10.28 -3.96 4.13
N ASN A 72 -10.43 -3.64 2.86
CA ASN A 72 -10.05 -4.52 1.77
C ASN A 72 -8.66 -4.13 1.29
N VAL A 73 -7.73 -5.09 1.35
CA VAL A 73 -6.37 -4.91 0.84
C VAL A 73 -6.07 -6.04 -0.13
N GLU A 74 -5.60 -5.69 -1.31
CA GLU A 74 -5.25 -6.65 -2.33
C GLU A 74 -3.79 -6.49 -2.71
N LEU A 75 -3.12 -7.64 -2.90
CA LEU A 75 -1.77 -7.64 -3.43
C LEU A 75 -1.88 -7.51 -4.94
N ALA A 76 -1.53 -6.34 -5.44
CA ALA A 76 -1.57 -6.07 -6.86
C ALA A 76 -0.25 -6.51 -7.50
N SER A 77 -0.35 -7.24 -8.60
CA SER A 77 0.78 -7.46 -9.46
C SER A 77 0.78 -6.34 -10.50
N PRO A 78 1.87 -5.58 -10.64
CA PRO A 78 1.92 -4.53 -11.66
C PRO A 78 1.64 -5.06 -13.05
N ASP A 79 1.99 -6.32 -13.30
CA ASP A 79 1.75 -6.97 -14.58
C ASP A 79 0.26 -7.10 -14.91
N GLN A 80 -0.59 -7.09 -13.88
CA GLN A 80 -2.03 -7.27 -14.04
C GLN A 80 -2.76 -5.96 -14.26
N PHE A 81 -2.23 -4.85 -13.75
CA PHE A 81 -2.93 -3.58 -13.74
C PHE A 81 -2.22 -2.50 -14.55
N ILE A 82 -0.92 -2.37 -14.37
CA ILE A 82 -0.13 -1.31 -14.98
C ILE A 82 1.16 -1.95 -15.49
N PRO A 83 1.46 -1.84 -16.80
CA PRO A 83 2.75 -2.33 -17.30
C PRO A 83 3.89 -1.64 -16.56
N GLU A 84 4.89 -2.41 -16.14
CA GLU A 84 6.07 -1.84 -15.50
C GLU A 84 6.85 -1.03 -16.53
N LEU A 85 7.00 0.26 -16.26
CA LEU A 85 7.82 1.14 -17.07
C LEU A 85 9.22 1.19 -16.48
N SER A 86 10.24 1.21 -17.35
CA SER A 86 11.63 1.36 -16.91
C SER A 86 11.76 2.54 -15.97
N GLY A 87 12.46 2.32 -14.84
CA GLY A 87 12.68 3.38 -13.84
C GLY A 87 11.51 3.63 -12.90
N TRP A 88 10.52 2.74 -12.87
CA TRP A 88 9.34 2.94 -12.02
C TRP A 88 9.69 3.09 -10.53
N ARG A 89 10.72 2.37 -10.06
CA ARG A 89 11.14 2.49 -8.65
C ARG A 89 11.66 3.88 -8.34
N ASP A 90 12.43 4.45 -9.23
CA ASP A 90 13.00 5.80 -9.05
C ASP A 90 11.93 6.89 -9.12
N ARG A 91 10.85 6.64 -9.85
CA ARG A 91 9.73 7.59 -9.96
C ARG A 91 8.69 7.42 -8.87
N SER A 92 8.81 6.36 -8.05
CA SER A 92 7.90 6.15 -6.93
C SER A 92 8.22 7.15 -5.82
N VAL A 93 7.19 7.73 -5.22
CA VAL A 93 7.34 8.83 -4.27
C VAL A 93 7.25 8.31 -2.85
N PHE A 94 8.30 8.57 -2.06
CA PHE A 94 8.36 8.15 -0.66
C PHE A 94 7.29 8.86 0.17
N ILE A 95 6.57 8.08 0.98
CA ILE A 95 5.52 8.58 1.87
C ILE A 95 6.03 8.65 3.32
N GLY A 96 6.61 7.56 3.81
CA GLY A 96 7.06 7.46 5.19
C GLY A 96 7.55 6.06 5.51
N ARG A 97 7.99 5.88 6.74
CA ARG A 97 8.49 4.60 7.24
C ARG A 97 7.85 4.26 8.57
N GLU A 98 7.42 3.00 8.72
CA GLU A 98 6.92 2.46 9.98
C GLU A 98 7.70 1.19 10.27
N GLY A 99 8.48 1.18 11.35
CA GLY A 99 9.36 0.06 11.64
C GLY A 99 10.36 -0.16 10.51
N ARG A 100 10.38 -1.36 9.94
CA ARG A 100 11.26 -1.69 8.81
C ARG A 100 10.54 -1.67 7.46
N LEU A 101 9.37 -1.10 7.42
CA LEU A 101 8.55 -1.01 6.22
C LEU A 101 8.55 0.43 5.72
N SER A 102 9.00 0.63 4.49
CA SER A 102 9.01 1.94 3.83
C SER A 102 7.87 2.00 2.82
N PHE A 103 7.11 3.08 2.84
CA PHE A 103 5.90 3.23 2.03
C PHE A 103 6.11 4.26 0.93
N TYR A 104 5.59 3.93 -0.25
CA TYR A 104 5.73 4.76 -1.45
C TYR A 104 4.41 4.84 -2.20
N HIS A 105 4.21 5.93 -2.94
CA HIS A 105 3.25 5.95 -4.04
C HIS A 105 3.92 5.31 -5.24
N TYR A 106 3.31 4.27 -5.79
CA TYR A 106 3.83 3.60 -6.98
C TYR A 106 3.86 4.61 -8.13
N ASP A 107 4.99 4.71 -8.80
CA ASP A 107 5.21 5.52 -10.01
C ASP A 107 3.97 6.32 -10.47
N LEU A 108 3.83 7.57 -9.97
CA LEU A 108 2.65 8.39 -10.25
C LEU A 108 2.47 8.65 -11.75
N TYR A 109 3.55 8.67 -12.51
CA TYR A 109 3.49 8.84 -13.94
C TYR A 109 2.78 7.65 -14.61
N ALA A 110 3.07 6.42 -14.16
CA ALA A 110 2.43 5.22 -14.70
C ALA A 110 0.96 5.14 -14.32
N GLN A 111 0.56 5.77 -13.21
CA GLN A 111 -0.82 5.79 -12.74
C GLN A 111 -1.67 6.89 -13.37
N ALA A 112 -1.04 7.81 -14.04
CA ALA A 112 -1.72 8.98 -14.61
C ALA A 112 -2.66 8.62 -15.77
#